data_3d1cfb5369333e9a59db3371b7a8a383
#
_entry.id   3d1cfb5369333e9a59db3371b7a8a383
#
_cell.length_a   1.000
_cell.length_b   1.000
_cell.length_c   1.000
_cell.angle_alpha   90.00
_cell.angle_beta   90.00
_cell.angle_gamma   90.00
#
_symmetry.space_group_name_H-M   'P 1'
#
loop_
_entity.id
_entity.type
_entity.pdbx_description
1 polymer ?
#
loop_
_entity_poly.entity_id
_entity_poly.type
_entity_poly.pdbx_seq_one_letter_code
_entity_poly.pdbx_strand_id
1 'polypeptide(L)'
;MFRPLSIFIGARYTRAKRRNRFVSFISMTSMIGLALGVLAMIVVLSVMNGFQREMSSRILGMVPHATIVGVNPIDDWQPVAAAAMKNPEVTAAVPFTQMDGMFSYKGAMQPIEISGIDPTQEGKVSIVAQHIVRGSLEDLKPGEFGVVVGEITARRFRLNVGDKVTLIVPEISTAPGGITPRMQRLNVVGIFKVGAELDGSMAMIHMADAAEIQHWQPNQVQSVRLAVKDLYAAPKVSSDIAASLGAAYKPDDWTHTQGSLFSAMKMEKTMIGLLLLMIVAVAAFNIIATLIMVVNDKGADIAILRTIGATPRQIMAIFMVQGTVIGIVGTLIGGVLGVIAALNVSELVGWVERVTGQHIFSSDVYFVSNLPSELQGGDVLLICTAGFVLSFLATLYPAYRAAKIEPAHALRYS
;
A
#
# COMPACT_ATOMS: atom_id res chain seq x y z
N MET A 1 -30.86 -43.00 2.39
CA MET A 1 -30.06 -41.75 2.48
C MET A 1 -30.74 -40.72 1.58
N PHE A 2 -31.69 -39.95 2.15
CA PHE A 2 -32.46 -38.95 1.38
C PHE A 2 -31.58 -37.72 1.06
N ARG A 3 -30.96 -37.72 -0.11
CA ARG A 3 -30.42 -36.46 -0.67
C ARG A 3 -31.62 -35.70 -1.25
N PRO A 4 -31.84 -34.40 -0.94
CA PRO A 4 -32.93 -33.64 -1.55
C PRO A 4 -32.74 -33.69 -3.07
N LEU A 5 -33.81 -34.04 -3.79
CA LEU A 5 -33.85 -34.28 -5.23
C LEU A 5 -33.18 -33.13 -6.04
N SER A 6 -33.33 -31.90 -5.57
CA SER A 6 -32.77 -30.70 -6.18
C SER A 6 -31.20 -30.68 -6.17
N ILE A 7 -30.59 -31.14 -5.09
CA ILE A 7 -29.13 -31.21 -5.00
C ILE A 7 -28.58 -32.30 -5.93
N PHE A 8 -29.23 -33.46 -5.97
CA PHE A 8 -28.83 -34.56 -6.83
C PHE A 8 -28.90 -34.20 -8.32
N ILE A 9 -30.03 -33.61 -8.75
CA ILE A 9 -30.25 -33.23 -10.16
C ILE A 9 -29.32 -32.04 -10.51
N GLY A 10 -29.24 -31.01 -9.67
CA GLY A 10 -28.40 -29.84 -9.89
C GLY A 10 -26.90 -30.18 -10.04
N ALA A 11 -26.38 -31.03 -9.17
CA ALA A 11 -25.00 -31.51 -9.27
C ALA A 11 -24.77 -32.44 -10.49
N ARG A 12 -25.79 -33.16 -10.92
CA ARG A 12 -25.71 -33.99 -12.12
C ARG A 12 -25.72 -33.14 -13.41
N TYR A 13 -26.45 -32.04 -13.44
CA TYR A 13 -26.44 -31.11 -14.57
C TYR A 13 -25.09 -30.43 -14.77
N THR A 14 -24.36 -30.15 -13.72
CA THR A 14 -22.98 -29.63 -13.82
C THR A 14 -21.99 -30.68 -14.34
N ARG A 15 -22.26 -32.00 -14.11
CA ARG A 15 -21.35 -33.10 -14.43
C ARG A 15 -21.68 -33.86 -15.73
N ALA A 16 -22.85 -33.59 -16.37
CA ALA A 16 -23.37 -34.34 -17.50
C ALA A 16 -22.54 -34.14 -18.78
N LYS A 17 -21.73 -35.13 -19.14
CA LYS A 17 -20.65 -35.12 -20.14
C LYS A 17 -21.08 -35.46 -21.57
N ARG A 18 -22.35 -35.79 -21.89
CA ARG A 18 -22.60 -36.59 -23.11
C ARG A 18 -23.58 -36.05 -24.17
N ARG A 19 -24.36 -34.98 -23.99
CA ARG A 19 -25.31 -34.59 -25.07
C ARG A 19 -25.28 -33.15 -25.59
N ASN A 20 -24.67 -32.20 -24.86
CA ASN A 20 -24.48 -30.83 -25.37
C ASN A 20 -23.10 -30.30 -25.02
N ARG A 21 -22.12 -30.53 -25.90
CA ARG A 21 -20.75 -29.98 -25.78
C ARG A 21 -20.77 -28.44 -25.63
N PHE A 22 -21.77 -27.81 -26.26
CA PHE A 22 -21.90 -26.35 -26.26
C PHE A 22 -22.27 -25.78 -24.87
N VAL A 23 -23.24 -26.36 -24.16
CA VAL A 23 -23.64 -25.93 -22.81
C VAL A 23 -22.53 -26.16 -21.80
N SER A 24 -21.81 -27.28 -21.90
CA SER A 24 -20.64 -27.56 -21.05
C SER A 24 -19.51 -26.55 -21.29
N PHE A 25 -19.27 -26.19 -22.55
CA PHE A 25 -18.28 -25.19 -22.94
C PHE A 25 -18.60 -23.81 -22.35
N ILE A 26 -19.86 -23.36 -22.46
CA ILE A 26 -20.28 -22.05 -21.95
C ILE A 26 -20.21 -22.00 -20.42
N SER A 27 -20.62 -23.08 -19.72
CA SER A 27 -20.49 -23.15 -18.25
C SER A 27 -19.04 -23.13 -17.81
N MET A 28 -18.14 -23.79 -18.56
CA MET A 28 -16.71 -23.77 -18.31
C MET A 28 -16.12 -22.37 -18.54
N THR A 29 -16.55 -21.67 -19.58
CA THR A 29 -16.12 -20.30 -19.88
C THR A 29 -16.53 -19.32 -18.77
N SER A 30 -17.75 -19.45 -18.23
CA SER A 30 -18.20 -18.65 -17.08
C SER A 30 -17.40 -18.93 -15.82
N MET A 31 -17.07 -20.19 -15.56
CA MET A 31 -16.26 -20.60 -14.42
C MET A 31 -14.83 -20.07 -14.54
N ILE A 32 -14.21 -20.16 -15.74
CA ILE A 32 -12.90 -19.59 -16.03
C ILE A 32 -12.92 -18.07 -15.89
N GLY A 33 -13.95 -17.39 -16.41
CA GLY A 33 -14.09 -15.94 -16.29
C GLY A 33 -14.13 -15.47 -14.83
N LEU A 34 -14.91 -16.18 -13.98
CA LEU A 34 -14.94 -15.89 -12.55
C LEU A 34 -13.58 -16.18 -11.87
N ALA A 35 -12.96 -17.31 -12.23
CA ALA A 35 -11.67 -17.68 -11.67
C ALA A 35 -10.57 -16.65 -12.05
N LEU A 36 -10.54 -16.20 -13.31
CA LEU A 36 -9.60 -15.17 -13.76
C LEU A 36 -9.87 -13.82 -13.07
N GLY A 37 -11.14 -13.43 -12.86
CA GLY A 37 -11.48 -12.22 -12.15
C GLY A 37 -11.00 -12.23 -10.68
N VAL A 38 -11.24 -13.34 -9.97
CA VAL A 38 -10.77 -13.55 -8.60
C VAL A 38 -9.24 -13.59 -8.53
N LEU A 39 -8.60 -14.32 -9.44
CA LEU A 39 -7.14 -14.38 -9.55
C LEU A 39 -6.54 -13.00 -9.76
N ALA A 40 -7.03 -12.25 -10.77
CA ALA A 40 -6.52 -10.91 -11.07
C ALA A 40 -6.66 -9.97 -9.87
N MET A 41 -7.80 -10.03 -9.16
CA MET A 41 -8.04 -9.21 -7.99
C MET A 41 -7.06 -9.52 -6.85
N ILE A 42 -6.79 -10.81 -6.58
CA ILE A 42 -5.82 -11.22 -5.55
C ILE A 42 -4.42 -10.75 -5.91
N VAL A 43 -3.97 -10.97 -7.15
CA VAL A 43 -2.62 -10.58 -7.58
C VAL A 43 -2.44 -9.08 -7.52
N VAL A 44 -3.36 -8.29 -8.08
CA VAL A 44 -3.26 -6.83 -8.12
C VAL A 44 -3.26 -6.24 -6.72
N LEU A 45 -4.17 -6.68 -5.83
CA LEU A 45 -4.19 -6.18 -4.45
C LEU A 45 -2.96 -6.61 -3.65
N SER A 46 -2.43 -7.83 -3.88
CA SER A 46 -1.20 -8.27 -3.21
C SER A 46 0.03 -7.47 -3.65
N VAL A 47 0.16 -7.16 -4.94
CA VAL A 47 1.22 -6.27 -5.45
C VAL A 47 1.08 -4.87 -4.88
N MET A 48 -0.14 -4.35 -4.82
CA MET A 48 -0.42 -3.02 -4.27
C MET A 48 -0.10 -2.94 -2.78
N ASN A 49 -0.46 -3.97 -2.00
CA ASN A 49 -0.10 -4.06 -0.59
C ASN A 49 1.43 -4.09 -0.40
N GLY A 50 2.12 -4.89 -1.22
CA GLY A 50 3.59 -4.97 -1.21
C GLY A 50 4.24 -3.63 -1.52
N PHE A 51 3.76 -2.94 -2.56
CA PHE A 51 4.25 -1.61 -2.91
C PHE A 51 3.98 -0.58 -1.81
N GLN A 52 2.76 -0.56 -1.25
CA GLN A 52 2.43 0.33 -0.13
C GLN A 52 3.32 0.07 1.09
N ARG A 53 3.57 -1.19 1.43
CA ARG A 53 4.43 -1.55 2.55
C ARG A 53 5.87 -1.09 2.33
N GLU A 54 6.42 -1.34 1.15
CA GLU A 54 7.79 -0.96 0.79
C GLU A 54 7.95 0.56 0.82
N MET A 55 7.04 1.30 0.20
CA MET A 55 7.03 2.77 0.20
C MET A 55 6.88 3.32 1.62
N SER A 56 5.94 2.78 2.40
CA SER A 56 5.74 3.18 3.79
C SER A 56 6.99 2.93 4.63
N SER A 57 7.61 1.77 4.49
CA SER A 57 8.83 1.42 5.22
C SER A 57 10.00 2.35 4.91
N ARG A 58 10.16 2.73 3.64
CA ARG A 58 11.24 3.65 3.23
C ARG A 58 10.97 5.07 3.67
N ILE A 59 9.78 5.59 3.43
CA ILE A 59 9.42 6.98 3.79
C ILE A 59 9.43 7.13 5.31
N LEU A 60 8.70 6.27 6.04
CA LEU A 60 8.62 6.36 7.49
C LEU A 60 9.92 5.97 8.20
N GLY A 61 10.80 5.20 7.54
CA GLY A 61 12.13 4.93 8.05
C GLY A 61 13.08 6.14 8.01
N MET A 62 12.79 7.14 7.17
CA MET A 62 13.59 8.38 7.05
C MET A 62 13.03 9.51 7.93
N VAL A 63 11.71 9.67 7.93
CA VAL A 63 11.04 10.76 8.68
C VAL A 63 10.87 10.40 10.15
N PRO A 64 10.75 11.39 11.04
CA PRO A 64 10.38 11.14 12.43
C PRO A 64 9.04 10.42 12.55
N HIS A 65 8.99 9.32 13.32
CA HIS A 65 7.71 8.66 13.62
C HIS A 65 6.82 9.57 14.47
N ALA A 66 7.41 10.14 15.50
CA ALA A 66 6.80 11.14 16.38
C ALA A 66 7.89 12.08 16.89
N THR A 67 7.53 13.30 17.21
CA THR A 67 8.41 14.30 17.83
C THR A 67 7.70 15.01 18.97
N ILE A 68 8.47 15.33 19.99
CA ILE A 68 8.05 16.22 21.07
C ILE A 68 8.73 17.56 20.86
N VAL A 69 7.98 18.50 20.32
CA VAL A 69 8.49 19.82 19.92
C VAL A 69 8.38 20.79 21.08
N GLY A 70 9.47 21.47 21.43
CA GLY A 70 9.44 22.56 22.40
C GLY A 70 8.75 23.80 21.82
N VAL A 71 7.95 24.51 22.64
CA VAL A 71 7.41 25.83 22.27
C VAL A 71 8.57 26.84 22.10
N ASN A 72 9.61 26.70 22.89
CA ASN A 72 10.92 27.35 22.77
C ASN A 72 11.98 26.28 22.54
N PRO A 73 13.20 26.65 22.08
CA PRO A 73 14.31 25.70 21.99
C PRO A 73 14.53 25.00 23.32
N ILE A 74 14.73 23.70 23.29
CA ILE A 74 14.88 22.84 24.47
C ILE A 74 16.36 22.91 24.91
N ASP A 75 16.63 23.45 26.10
CA ASP A 75 18.00 23.60 26.62
C ASP A 75 18.64 22.26 26.98
N ASP A 76 17.85 21.38 27.59
CA ASP A 76 18.26 20.02 27.94
C ASP A 76 17.19 19.02 27.47
N TRP A 77 17.51 18.29 26.40
CA TRP A 77 16.63 17.30 25.81
C TRP A 77 16.58 15.97 26.57
N GLN A 78 17.59 15.69 27.40
CA GLN A 78 17.75 14.39 28.08
C GLN A 78 16.58 14.06 29.02
N PRO A 79 16.06 14.99 29.86
CA PRO A 79 14.90 14.73 30.68
C PRO A 79 13.64 14.43 29.86
N VAL A 80 13.48 15.10 28.69
CA VAL A 80 12.35 14.88 27.78
C VAL A 80 12.45 13.48 27.17
N ALA A 81 13.64 13.09 26.70
CA ALA A 81 13.91 11.75 26.18
C ALA A 81 13.68 10.68 27.24
N ALA A 82 14.15 10.90 28.49
CA ALA A 82 13.94 9.98 29.61
C ALA A 82 12.46 9.83 29.99
N ALA A 83 11.67 10.90 29.88
CA ALA A 83 10.22 10.85 30.10
C ALA A 83 9.53 10.06 28.97
N ALA A 84 9.92 10.29 27.71
CA ALA A 84 9.39 9.58 26.56
C ALA A 84 9.68 8.07 26.61
N MET A 85 10.88 7.69 27.04
CA MET A 85 11.30 6.28 27.17
C MET A 85 10.54 5.51 28.27
N LYS A 86 9.77 6.16 29.12
CA LYS A 86 8.86 5.48 30.06
C LYS A 86 7.65 4.85 29.36
N ASN A 87 7.31 5.32 28.17
CA ASN A 87 6.24 4.74 27.38
C ASN A 87 6.74 3.45 26.71
N PRO A 88 6.09 2.29 26.92
CA PRO A 88 6.54 1.00 26.40
C PRO A 88 6.53 0.89 24.87
N GLU A 89 5.80 1.77 24.19
CA GLU A 89 5.77 1.85 22.71
C GLU A 89 6.99 2.58 22.12
N VAL A 90 7.69 3.38 22.93
CA VAL A 90 8.90 4.12 22.48
C VAL A 90 10.12 3.21 22.57
N THR A 91 10.84 3.08 21.47
CA THR A 91 12.07 2.27 21.37
C THR A 91 13.34 3.11 21.47
N ALA A 92 13.28 4.37 21.02
CA ALA A 92 14.38 5.32 21.11
C ALA A 92 13.85 6.75 21.15
N ALA A 93 14.63 7.64 21.80
CA ALA A 93 14.36 9.07 21.85
C ALA A 93 15.68 9.83 21.72
N VAL A 94 15.81 10.66 20.67
CA VAL A 94 17.05 11.35 20.31
C VAL A 94 16.81 12.84 20.05
N PRO A 95 17.82 13.71 20.22
CA PRO A 95 17.71 15.13 19.90
C PRO A 95 17.50 15.33 18.40
N PHE A 96 16.66 16.32 18.05
CA PHE A 96 16.33 16.57 16.66
C PHE A 96 16.00 18.05 16.42
N THR A 97 16.51 18.58 15.32
CA THR A 97 16.20 19.92 14.85
C THR A 97 15.89 19.85 13.37
N GLN A 98 14.77 20.39 12.95
CA GLN A 98 14.34 20.44 11.55
C GLN A 98 14.25 21.88 11.09
N MET A 99 14.76 22.17 9.90
CA MET A 99 14.65 23.47 9.28
C MET A 99 14.48 23.37 7.79
N ASP A 100 13.69 24.27 7.22
CA ASP A 100 13.53 24.40 5.79
C ASP A 100 14.55 25.42 5.24
N GLY A 101 15.11 25.09 4.08
CA GLY A 101 16.07 25.96 3.42
C GLY A 101 16.15 25.69 1.92
N MET A 102 17.11 26.32 1.29
CA MET A 102 17.44 26.11 -0.11
C MET A 102 18.93 25.83 -0.26
N PHE A 103 19.28 24.78 -0.98
CA PHE A 103 20.64 24.62 -1.47
C PHE A 103 20.86 25.46 -2.72
N SER A 104 22.00 26.14 -2.73
CA SER A 104 22.51 26.87 -3.90
C SER A 104 23.90 26.36 -4.27
N TYR A 105 24.05 25.97 -5.53
CA TYR A 105 25.32 25.50 -6.07
C TYR A 105 25.46 25.85 -7.55
N LYS A 106 26.51 26.59 -7.92
CA LYS A 106 26.81 27.01 -9.31
C LYS A 106 25.61 27.66 -10.04
N GLY A 107 24.81 28.45 -9.31
CA GLY A 107 23.63 29.15 -9.88
C GLY A 107 22.34 28.34 -9.92
N ALA A 108 22.37 27.05 -9.61
CA ALA A 108 21.18 26.25 -9.43
C ALA A 108 20.70 26.31 -7.97
N MET A 109 19.39 26.27 -7.75
CA MET A 109 18.77 26.31 -6.44
C MET A 109 17.75 25.16 -6.29
N GLN A 110 17.64 24.62 -5.08
CA GLN A 110 16.70 23.55 -4.76
C GLN A 110 16.21 23.68 -3.32
N PRO A 111 14.89 23.58 -3.06
CA PRO A 111 14.38 23.44 -1.70
C PRO A 111 14.95 22.19 -1.04
N ILE A 112 15.29 22.30 0.24
CA ILE A 112 15.85 21.22 1.02
C ILE A 112 15.37 21.31 2.47
N GLU A 113 15.01 20.20 3.05
CA GLU A 113 14.75 20.03 4.46
C GLU A 113 16.03 19.58 5.14
N ILE A 114 16.47 20.32 6.14
CA ILE A 114 17.71 20.04 6.88
C ILE A 114 17.35 19.43 8.23
N SER A 115 17.90 18.27 8.50
CA SER A 115 17.80 17.58 9.78
C SER A 115 19.10 17.73 10.57
N GLY A 116 19.07 18.44 11.70
CA GLY A 116 20.13 18.50 12.69
C GLY A 116 20.03 17.30 13.61
N ILE A 117 21.03 16.42 13.56
CA ILE A 117 21.03 15.10 14.20
C ILE A 117 22.28 14.89 15.07
N ASP A 118 22.21 13.93 15.97
CA ASP A 118 23.38 13.32 16.60
C ASP A 118 23.78 12.08 15.81
N PRO A 119 24.90 12.09 15.06
CA PRO A 119 25.32 10.97 14.21
C PRO A 119 25.45 9.64 14.97
N THR A 120 25.80 9.69 16.26
CA THR A 120 26.01 8.50 17.09
C THR A 120 24.71 7.80 17.47
N GLN A 121 23.58 8.50 17.41
CA GLN A 121 22.27 8.00 17.82
C GLN A 121 21.29 7.83 16.66
N GLU A 122 21.58 8.42 15.50
CA GLU A 122 20.67 8.43 14.33
C GLU A 122 20.30 7.02 13.89
N GLY A 123 21.20 6.06 13.94
CA GLY A 123 20.91 4.66 13.59
C GLY A 123 19.85 3.96 14.46
N LYS A 124 19.46 4.57 15.61
CA LYS A 124 18.37 4.05 16.45
C LYS A 124 16.97 4.48 15.98
N VAL A 125 16.90 5.55 15.20
CA VAL A 125 15.62 6.20 14.82
C VAL A 125 15.43 6.35 13.32
N SER A 126 16.49 6.11 12.52
CA SER A 126 16.46 6.27 11.07
C SER A 126 17.22 5.16 10.36
N ILE A 127 16.73 4.78 9.18
CA ILE A 127 17.41 3.83 8.30
C ILE A 127 18.54 4.47 7.49
N VAL A 128 18.66 5.80 7.45
CA VAL A 128 19.63 6.52 6.63
C VAL A 128 21.06 6.14 6.99
N ALA A 129 21.35 5.92 8.27
CA ALA A 129 22.67 5.48 8.74
C ALA A 129 23.17 4.20 8.03
N GLN A 130 22.26 3.30 7.67
CA GLN A 130 22.56 2.03 6.99
C GLN A 130 22.62 2.19 5.46
N HIS A 131 22.24 3.34 4.92
CA HIS A 131 22.10 3.61 3.50
C HIS A 131 23.08 4.67 2.98
N ILE A 132 24.20 4.89 3.67
CA ILE A 132 25.27 5.75 3.19
C ILE A 132 26.01 5.03 2.05
N VAL A 133 26.07 5.67 0.87
CA VAL A 133 26.73 5.11 -0.32
C VAL A 133 28.12 5.68 -0.55
N ARG A 134 28.40 6.89 -0.04
CA ARG A 134 29.73 7.54 -0.08
C ARG A 134 29.93 8.36 1.17
N GLY A 135 31.17 8.41 1.70
CA GLY A 135 31.50 9.10 2.95
C GLY A 135 30.95 8.37 4.17
N SER A 136 30.80 9.07 5.29
CA SER A 136 30.26 8.53 6.54
C SER A 136 29.36 9.53 7.24
N LEU A 137 28.36 9.03 7.99
CA LEU A 137 27.56 9.85 8.89
C LEU A 137 28.40 10.36 10.08
N GLU A 138 29.40 9.60 10.51
CA GLU A 138 30.32 9.95 11.59
C GLU A 138 31.24 11.13 11.24
N ASP A 139 31.37 11.49 9.95
CA ASP A 139 32.09 12.66 9.49
C ASP A 139 31.34 13.98 9.72
N LEU A 140 30.08 13.92 10.23
CA LEU A 140 29.36 15.07 10.73
C LEU A 140 29.91 15.46 12.11
N LYS A 141 30.88 16.38 12.15
CA LYS A 141 31.46 16.87 13.38
C LYS A 141 31.01 18.27 13.73
N PRO A 142 30.83 18.58 15.03
CA PRO A 142 30.39 19.90 15.45
C PRO A 142 31.40 20.99 15.03
N GLY A 143 30.94 22.11 14.49
CA GLY A 143 31.72 23.25 14.06
C GLY A 143 32.39 23.11 12.67
N GLU A 144 32.29 21.95 12.01
CA GLU A 144 32.87 21.75 10.67
C GLU A 144 31.84 22.01 9.54
N PHE A 145 30.57 22.22 9.88
CA PHE A 145 29.48 22.42 8.94
C PHE A 145 29.41 21.35 7.84
N GLY A 146 29.64 20.09 8.25
CA GLY A 146 29.45 18.93 7.38
C GLY A 146 28.00 18.71 7.02
N VAL A 147 27.74 18.23 5.80
CA VAL A 147 26.40 17.85 5.35
C VAL A 147 26.44 16.51 4.64
N VAL A 148 25.46 15.67 4.97
CA VAL A 148 25.15 14.44 4.24
C VAL A 148 23.92 14.70 3.41
N VAL A 149 24.00 14.48 2.09
CA VAL A 149 22.96 14.78 1.12
C VAL A 149 22.42 13.50 0.47
N GLY A 150 21.17 13.52 0.03
CA GLY A 150 20.61 12.39 -0.70
C GLY A 150 21.17 12.28 -2.14
N GLU A 151 21.16 11.06 -2.68
CA GLU A 151 21.75 10.76 -4.00
C GLU A 151 21.09 11.55 -5.13
N ILE A 152 19.76 11.79 -5.07
CA ILE A 152 19.06 12.58 -6.09
C ILE A 152 19.57 14.04 -6.09
N THR A 153 19.72 14.64 -4.91
CA THR A 153 20.30 15.98 -4.76
C THR A 153 21.76 16.02 -5.24
N ALA A 154 22.55 15.02 -4.85
CA ALA A 154 23.96 14.92 -5.28
C ALA A 154 24.08 14.78 -6.80
N ARG A 155 23.26 13.95 -7.45
CA ARG A 155 23.22 13.81 -8.91
C ARG A 155 22.77 15.11 -9.61
N ARG A 156 21.72 15.76 -9.10
CA ARG A 156 21.16 16.99 -9.68
C ARG A 156 22.17 18.11 -9.71
N PHE A 157 22.91 18.32 -8.64
CA PHE A 157 23.95 19.33 -8.51
C PHE A 157 25.34 18.86 -8.95
N ARG A 158 25.52 17.55 -9.26
CA ARG A 158 26.81 16.91 -9.55
C ARG A 158 27.80 17.08 -8.40
N LEU A 159 27.32 16.89 -7.15
CA LEU A 159 28.12 16.99 -5.95
C LEU A 159 28.88 15.67 -5.68
N ASN A 160 30.09 15.82 -5.20
CA ASN A 160 30.90 14.75 -4.65
C ASN A 160 31.24 15.07 -3.19
N VAL A 161 31.70 14.06 -2.44
CA VAL A 161 32.23 14.26 -1.10
C VAL A 161 33.46 15.20 -1.21
N GLY A 162 33.48 16.23 -0.37
CA GLY A 162 34.48 17.32 -0.38
C GLY A 162 34.02 18.60 -1.09
N ASP A 163 32.93 18.56 -1.87
CA ASP A 163 32.33 19.76 -2.48
C ASP A 163 31.68 20.65 -1.42
N LYS A 164 31.55 21.97 -1.73
CA LYS A 164 30.91 22.94 -0.85
C LYS A 164 29.61 23.42 -1.46
N VAL A 165 28.50 23.27 -0.73
CA VAL A 165 27.18 23.79 -1.09
C VAL A 165 26.77 24.92 -0.15
N THR A 166 26.04 25.90 -0.64
CA THR A 166 25.52 27.00 0.19
C THR A 166 24.09 26.68 0.60
N LEU A 167 23.83 26.63 1.90
CA LEU A 167 22.49 26.59 2.47
C LEU A 167 21.99 28.03 2.66
N ILE A 168 20.80 28.29 2.23
CA ILE A 168 20.06 29.55 2.42
C ILE A 168 18.84 29.24 3.28
N VAL A 169 18.82 29.80 4.50
CA VAL A 169 17.70 29.64 5.44
C VAL A 169 16.96 30.98 5.51
N PRO A 170 15.62 31.00 5.32
CA PRO A 170 14.84 32.21 5.49
C PRO A 170 14.79 32.58 6.98
N GLU A 171 15.19 33.80 7.33
CA GLU A 171 15.05 34.36 8.69
C GLU A 171 13.98 35.45 8.70
N ILE A 172 13.01 35.32 9.61
CA ILE A 172 11.99 36.35 9.82
C ILE A 172 12.66 37.48 10.63
N SER A 173 13.06 38.55 9.94
CA SER A 173 13.60 39.72 10.59
C SER A 173 12.48 40.59 11.19
N THR A 174 12.61 40.99 12.43
CA THR A 174 11.73 42.01 13.07
C THR A 174 12.01 43.42 12.58
N ALA A 175 13.01 43.62 11.71
CA ALA A 175 13.33 44.94 11.12
C ALA A 175 12.35 45.29 9.99
N PRO A 176 12.06 46.58 9.72
CA PRO A 176 11.16 47.00 8.66
C PRO A 176 11.81 46.80 7.27
N GLY A 177 11.96 45.57 6.86
CA GLY A 177 12.60 45.19 5.59
C GLY A 177 12.31 43.74 5.17
N GLY A 178 11.64 42.98 5.96
CA GLY A 178 11.19 41.62 5.57
C GLY A 178 12.17 40.49 5.88
N ILE A 179 12.13 39.44 5.11
CA ILE A 179 12.91 38.22 5.26
C ILE A 179 14.35 38.48 4.83
N THR A 180 15.33 38.33 5.74
CA THR A 180 16.75 38.33 5.40
C THR A 180 17.23 36.90 5.26
N PRO A 181 17.72 36.51 4.06
CA PRO A 181 18.25 35.15 3.91
C PRO A 181 19.58 35.02 4.60
N ARG A 182 19.69 33.99 5.46
CA ARG A 182 20.99 33.60 6.01
C ARG A 182 21.64 32.59 5.07
N MET A 183 22.93 32.80 4.80
CA MET A 183 23.72 31.91 3.95
C MET A 183 24.80 31.23 4.78
N GLN A 184 24.78 29.90 4.81
CA GLN A 184 25.81 29.10 5.44
C GLN A 184 26.44 28.17 4.40
N ARG A 185 27.77 28.13 4.36
CA ARG A 185 28.50 27.21 3.49
C ARG A 185 28.70 25.89 4.22
N LEU A 186 28.25 24.80 3.60
CA LEU A 186 28.31 23.43 4.12
C LEU A 186 29.29 22.60 3.27
N ASN A 187 30.01 21.67 3.91
CA ASN A 187 30.92 20.73 3.26
C ASN A 187 30.19 19.38 3.07
N VAL A 188 30.12 18.85 1.86
CA VAL A 188 29.52 17.53 1.62
C VAL A 188 30.48 16.45 2.16
N VAL A 189 30.10 15.77 3.24
CA VAL A 189 30.86 14.70 3.89
C VAL A 189 30.32 13.32 3.58
N GLY A 190 29.08 13.22 3.12
CA GLY A 190 28.49 11.94 2.76
C GLY A 190 27.32 12.07 1.79
N ILE A 191 26.97 10.94 1.16
CA ILE A 191 25.82 10.81 0.27
C ILE A 191 25.08 9.55 0.69
N PHE A 192 23.77 9.68 0.93
CA PHE A 192 22.89 8.54 1.24
C PHE A 192 21.95 8.21 0.07
N LYS A 193 21.49 6.96 0.02
CA LYS A 193 20.51 6.45 -0.93
C LYS A 193 19.58 5.46 -0.27
N VAL A 194 18.40 5.90 0.09
CA VAL A 194 17.32 5.02 0.60
C VAL A 194 16.44 4.53 -0.55
N GLY A 195 16.40 5.25 -1.66
CA GLY A 195 15.58 4.95 -2.81
C GLY A 195 14.15 5.43 -2.63
N ALA A 196 13.99 6.64 -2.10
CA ALA A 196 12.71 7.33 -1.97
C ALA A 196 12.85 8.78 -2.48
N GLU A 197 11.70 9.46 -2.67
CA GLU A 197 11.68 10.87 -3.11
C GLU A 197 12.46 11.78 -2.15
N LEU A 198 12.50 11.42 -0.88
CA LEU A 198 13.24 12.14 0.17
C LEU A 198 14.75 12.20 -0.09
N ASP A 199 15.33 11.29 -0.89
CA ASP A 199 16.72 11.41 -1.37
C ASP A 199 16.96 12.68 -2.20
N GLY A 200 15.89 13.33 -2.66
CA GLY A 200 15.91 14.58 -3.40
C GLY A 200 15.62 15.84 -2.58
N SER A 201 15.11 15.70 -1.36
CA SER A 201 14.62 16.84 -0.58
C SER A 201 15.17 16.93 0.84
N MET A 202 15.89 15.92 1.33
CA MET A 202 16.42 15.86 2.69
C MET A 202 17.95 15.93 2.70
N ALA A 203 18.49 16.59 3.72
CA ALA A 203 19.90 16.57 4.05
C ALA A 203 20.09 16.57 5.56
N MET A 204 21.24 16.11 6.03
CA MET A 204 21.57 15.99 7.45
C MET A 204 22.81 16.76 7.80
N ILE A 205 22.81 17.46 8.93
CA ILE A 205 23.94 18.16 9.52
C ILE A 205 24.07 17.79 11.00
N HIS A 206 25.17 18.13 11.61
CA HIS A 206 25.34 17.94 13.06
C HIS A 206 24.39 18.85 13.85
N MET A 207 23.79 18.37 14.95
CA MET A 207 22.83 19.13 15.74
C MET A 207 23.41 20.45 16.30
N ALA A 208 24.71 20.49 16.63
CA ALA A 208 25.36 21.71 17.09
C ALA A 208 25.48 22.75 15.97
N ASP A 209 25.76 22.34 14.73
CA ASP A 209 25.80 23.22 13.56
C ASP A 209 24.39 23.73 13.23
N ALA A 210 23.37 22.88 13.40
CA ALA A 210 21.97 23.29 13.26
C ALA A 210 21.58 24.36 14.29
N ALA A 211 22.00 24.20 15.56
CA ALA A 211 21.78 25.19 16.60
C ALA A 211 22.49 26.51 16.28
N GLU A 212 23.73 26.47 15.79
CA GLU A 212 24.47 27.67 15.38
C GLU A 212 23.81 28.40 14.23
N ILE A 213 23.31 27.67 13.21
CA ILE A 213 22.55 28.23 12.10
C ILE A 213 21.28 28.92 12.60
N GLN A 214 20.63 28.39 13.63
CA GLN A 214 19.41 28.95 14.24
C GLN A 214 19.71 30.03 15.31
N HIS A 215 20.98 30.36 15.59
CA HIS A 215 21.40 31.24 16.70
C HIS A 215 21.01 30.76 18.08
N TRP A 216 20.96 29.45 18.27
CA TRP A 216 20.72 28.80 19.55
C TRP A 216 22.05 28.46 20.24
N GLN A 217 21.98 28.09 21.51
CA GLN A 217 23.13 27.54 22.21
C GLN A 217 23.48 26.14 21.64
N PRO A 218 24.75 25.71 21.66
CA PRO A 218 25.19 24.49 21.02
C PRO A 218 24.45 23.19 21.43
N ASN A 219 23.85 23.15 22.62
CA ASN A 219 23.10 22.01 23.14
C ASN A 219 21.58 22.16 23.01
N GLN A 220 21.11 23.31 22.51
CA GLN A 220 19.69 23.52 22.30
C GLN A 220 19.20 22.79 21.06
N VAL A 221 18.03 22.18 21.17
CA VAL A 221 17.37 21.49 20.06
C VAL A 221 15.92 21.93 19.94
N GLN A 222 15.36 21.78 18.78
CA GLN A 222 13.94 22.09 18.52
C GLN A 222 13.02 21.08 19.20
N SER A 223 13.39 19.80 19.16
CA SER A 223 12.51 18.69 19.53
C SER A 223 13.30 17.45 19.95
N VAL A 224 12.58 16.49 20.49
CA VAL A 224 13.04 15.11 20.70
C VAL A 224 12.31 14.21 19.75
N ARG A 225 13.04 13.55 18.83
CA ARG A 225 12.53 12.56 17.87
C ARG A 225 12.40 11.22 18.54
N LEU A 226 11.26 10.56 18.32
CA LEU A 226 10.92 9.28 18.89
C LEU A 226 10.85 8.20 17.79
N ALA A 227 11.42 7.04 18.06
CA ALA A 227 11.10 5.83 17.34
C ALA A 227 10.05 5.05 18.13
N VAL A 228 8.98 4.63 17.48
CA VAL A 228 7.89 3.84 18.08
C VAL A 228 7.81 2.47 17.43
N LYS A 229 7.32 1.46 18.18
CA LYS A 229 7.14 0.09 17.68
C LYS A 229 6.07 0.03 16.61
N ASP A 230 4.91 0.64 16.89
CA ASP A 230 3.80 0.75 15.95
C ASP A 230 3.71 2.19 15.41
N LEU A 231 3.98 2.35 14.12
CA LEU A 231 3.92 3.64 13.44
C LEU A 231 2.52 4.28 13.50
N TYR A 232 1.47 3.47 13.49
CA TYR A 232 0.10 3.98 13.58
C TYR A 232 -0.30 4.42 14.99
N ALA A 233 0.44 4.00 16.01
CA ALA A 233 0.27 4.48 17.37
C ALA A 233 0.99 5.82 17.63
N ALA A 234 1.87 6.27 16.72
CA ALA A 234 2.69 7.47 16.87
C ALA A 234 1.90 8.73 17.28
N PRO A 235 0.74 9.08 16.66
CA PRO A 235 -0.04 10.25 17.04
C PRO A 235 -0.53 10.21 18.47
N LYS A 236 -0.95 9.03 18.95
CA LYS A 236 -1.40 8.85 20.33
C LYS A 236 -0.23 8.92 21.30
N VAL A 237 0.88 8.25 20.97
CA VAL A 237 2.09 8.22 21.81
C VAL A 237 2.66 9.63 21.97
N SER A 238 2.80 10.40 20.88
CA SER A 238 3.29 11.79 20.95
C SER A 238 2.37 12.68 21.80
N SER A 239 1.05 12.56 21.62
CA SER A 239 0.06 13.30 22.38
C SER A 239 0.10 12.98 23.87
N ASP A 240 0.14 11.70 24.24
CA ASP A 240 0.19 11.25 25.64
C ASP A 240 1.48 11.74 26.34
N ILE A 241 2.61 11.67 25.65
CA ILE A 241 3.90 12.13 26.20
C ILE A 241 3.91 13.65 26.34
N ALA A 242 3.50 14.40 25.30
CA ALA A 242 3.45 15.86 25.37
C ALA A 242 2.53 16.35 26.49
N ALA A 243 1.36 15.71 26.68
CA ALA A 243 0.45 16.01 27.77
C ALA A 243 1.08 15.78 29.16
N SER A 244 1.91 14.75 29.31
CA SER A 244 2.62 14.45 30.55
C SER A 244 3.75 15.44 30.87
N LEU A 245 4.33 16.06 29.85
CA LEU A 245 5.42 17.04 29.97
C LEU A 245 4.90 18.49 30.21
N GLY A 246 3.63 18.75 29.90
CA GLY A 246 2.98 20.03 30.11
C GLY A 246 3.00 20.96 28.89
N ALA A 247 2.45 22.17 29.08
CA ALA A 247 2.17 23.12 27.99
C ALA A 247 3.40 23.69 27.25
N ALA A 248 4.61 23.43 27.76
CA ALA A 248 5.85 23.82 27.09
C ALA A 248 6.21 22.94 25.88
N TYR A 249 5.49 21.85 25.69
CA TYR A 249 5.75 20.86 24.65
C TYR A 249 4.51 20.60 23.82
N LYS A 250 4.72 20.37 22.52
CA LYS A 250 3.65 20.03 21.57
C LYS A 250 3.96 18.69 20.92
N PRO A 251 2.94 17.84 20.71
CA PRO A 251 3.12 16.64 19.92
C PRO A 251 3.19 17.00 18.45
N ASP A 252 4.02 16.30 17.70
CA ASP A 252 4.02 16.25 16.27
C ASP A 252 4.33 14.82 15.81
N ASP A 253 3.89 14.43 14.64
CA ASP A 253 4.08 13.08 14.12
C ASP A 253 4.02 13.04 12.58
N TRP A 254 4.38 11.90 12.03
CA TRP A 254 4.45 11.68 10.58
C TRP A 254 3.12 11.98 9.83
N THR A 255 1.97 11.97 10.51
CA THR A 255 0.69 12.22 9.85
C THR A 255 0.50 13.68 9.43
N HIS A 256 1.18 14.62 10.07
CA HIS A 256 1.17 16.02 9.67
C HIS A 256 1.97 16.25 8.38
N THR A 257 3.09 15.59 8.22
CA THR A 257 3.97 15.77 7.04
C THR A 257 3.61 14.82 5.90
N GLN A 258 3.32 13.56 6.20
CA GLN A 258 3.10 12.50 5.19
C GLN A 258 1.65 12.02 5.11
N GLY A 259 0.75 12.52 5.95
CA GLY A 259 -0.64 12.04 6.04
C GLY A 259 -1.43 12.18 4.74
N SER A 260 -1.18 13.22 3.94
CA SER A 260 -1.80 13.41 2.63
C SER A 260 -1.41 12.29 1.66
N LEU A 261 -0.13 11.91 1.62
CA LEU A 261 0.38 10.81 0.80
C LEU A 261 -0.26 9.46 1.18
N PHE A 262 -0.27 9.16 2.49
CA PHE A 262 -0.89 7.92 2.98
C PHE A 262 -2.40 7.87 2.74
N SER A 263 -3.08 9.01 2.86
CA SER A 263 -4.51 9.13 2.54
C SER A 263 -4.76 8.91 1.05
N ALA A 264 -3.91 9.46 0.17
CA ALA A 264 -3.97 9.24 -1.27
C ALA A 264 -3.75 7.76 -1.63
N MET A 265 -2.75 7.09 -1.03
CA MET A 265 -2.50 5.65 -1.22
C MET A 265 -3.70 4.79 -0.78
N LYS A 266 -4.34 5.13 0.35
CA LYS A 266 -5.55 4.42 0.81
C LYS A 266 -6.72 4.63 -0.15
N MET A 267 -6.90 5.84 -0.65
CA MET A 267 -7.94 6.15 -1.64
C MET A 267 -7.68 5.41 -2.95
N GLU A 268 -6.45 5.37 -3.44
CA GLU A 268 -6.04 4.62 -4.62
C GLU A 268 -6.36 3.13 -4.47
N LYS A 269 -5.99 2.50 -3.34
CA LYS A 269 -6.34 1.09 -3.05
C LYS A 269 -7.85 0.86 -3.12
N THR A 270 -8.63 1.77 -2.56
CA THR A 270 -10.11 1.68 -2.58
C THR A 270 -10.64 1.78 -4.01
N MET A 271 -10.14 2.73 -4.80
CA MET A 271 -10.56 2.92 -6.20
C MET A 271 -10.20 1.71 -7.07
N ILE A 272 -8.98 1.19 -6.96
CA ILE A 272 -8.57 -0.02 -7.68
C ILE A 272 -9.42 -1.22 -7.23
N GLY A 273 -9.67 -1.37 -5.94
CA GLY A 273 -10.55 -2.40 -5.41
C GLY A 273 -11.97 -2.34 -6.02
N LEU A 274 -12.55 -1.15 -6.15
CA LEU A 274 -13.85 -0.95 -6.80
C LEU A 274 -13.81 -1.30 -8.31
N LEU A 275 -12.76 -0.88 -9.03
CA LEU A 275 -12.59 -1.23 -10.44
C LEU A 275 -12.47 -2.74 -10.64
N LEU A 276 -11.69 -3.42 -9.79
CA LEU A 276 -11.55 -4.87 -9.84
C LEU A 276 -12.86 -5.60 -9.47
N LEU A 277 -13.64 -5.03 -8.54
CA LEU A 277 -14.98 -5.55 -8.21
C LEU A 277 -15.91 -5.50 -9.43
N MET A 278 -15.80 -4.48 -10.28
CA MET A 278 -16.56 -4.42 -11.53
C MET A 278 -16.19 -5.56 -12.49
N ILE A 279 -14.92 -5.98 -12.54
CA ILE A 279 -14.51 -7.15 -13.33
C ILE A 279 -15.19 -8.43 -12.84
N VAL A 280 -15.28 -8.62 -11.52
CA VAL A 280 -16.00 -9.75 -10.92
C VAL A 280 -17.51 -9.65 -11.20
N ALA A 281 -18.08 -8.44 -11.20
CA ALA A 281 -19.47 -8.21 -11.55
C ALA A 281 -19.76 -8.56 -13.03
N VAL A 282 -18.86 -8.26 -13.95
CA VAL A 282 -18.97 -8.68 -15.36
C VAL A 282 -18.92 -10.20 -15.48
N ALA A 283 -18.04 -10.87 -14.71
CA ALA A 283 -18.02 -12.33 -14.66
C ALA A 283 -19.33 -12.92 -14.09
N ALA A 284 -19.90 -12.29 -13.07
CA ALA A 284 -21.21 -12.66 -12.54
C ALA A 284 -22.34 -12.47 -13.56
N PHE A 285 -22.30 -11.39 -14.35
CA PHE A 285 -23.24 -11.18 -15.45
C PHE A 285 -23.13 -12.27 -16.53
N ASN A 286 -21.93 -12.73 -16.83
CA ASN A 286 -21.71 -13.86 -17.72
C ASN A 286 -22.37 -15.15 -17.18
N ILE A 287 -22.33 -15.37 -15.86
CA ILE A 287 -23.06 -16.49 -15.21
C ILE A 287 -24.57 -16.37 -15.46
N ILE A 288 -25.17 -15.16 -15.36
CA ILE A 288 -26.59 -14.94 -15.64
C ILE A 288 -26.90 -15.36 -17.09
N ALA A 289 -26.16 -14.87 -18.06
CA ALA A 289 -26.36 -15.18 -19.49
C ALA A 289 -26.25 -16.69 -19.76
N THR A 290 -25.23 -17.32 -19.19
CA THR A 290 -25.01 -18.77 -19.30
C THR A 290 -26.18 -19.57 -18.71
N LEU A 291 -26.61 -19.24 -17.50
CA LEU A 291 -27.70 -19.98 -16.85
C LEU A 291 -29.04 -19.75 -17.56
N ILE A 292 -29.33 -18.57 -18.10
CA ILE A 292 -30.50 -18.33 -18.93
C ILE A 292 -30.50 -19.24 -20.15
N MET A 293 -29.35 -19.37 -20.81
CA MET A 293 -29.21 -20.26 -21.98
C MET A 293 -29.39 -21.72 -21.59
N VAL A 294 -28.79 -22.17 -20.47
CA VAL A 294 -29.00 -23.52 -19.93
C VAL A 294 -30.48 -23.78 -19.61
N VAL A 295 -31.17 -22.82 -18.98
CA VAL A 295 -32.60 -22.93 -18.67
C VAL A 295 -33.44 -23.10 -19.94
N ASN A 296 -33.14 -22.33 -21.00
CA ASN A 296 -33.86 -22.44 -22.26
C ASN A 296 -33.59 -23.82 -22.96
N ASP A 297 -32.34 -24.29 -22.97
CA ASP A 297 -31.98 -25.59 -23.53
C ASP A 297 -32.62 -26.78 -22.76
N LYS A 298 -32.81 -26.61 -21.47
CA LYS A 298 -33.45 -27.59 -20.57
C LYS A 298 -34.96 -27.42 -20.38
N GLY A 299 -35.59 -26.59 -21.20
CA GLY A 299 -37.03 -26.32 -21.09
C GLY A 299 -37.90 -27.57 -21.13
N ALA A 300 -37.63 -28.54 -22.03
CA ALA A 300 -38.33 -29.81 -22.10
C ALA A 300 -38.09 -30.69 -20.85
N ASP A 301 -36.87 -30.78 -20.37
CA ASP A 301 -36.54 -31.52 -19.15
C ASP A 301 -37.27 -30.93 -17.93
N ILE A 302 -37.35 -29.60 -17.85
CA ILE A 302 -38.11 -28.85 -16.79
C ILE A 302 -39.59 -29.16 -16.88
N ALA A 303 -40.19 -29.14 -18.08
CA ALA A 303 -41.58 -29.44 -18.30
C ALA A 303 -41.91 -30.89 -17.86
N ILE A 304 -41.11 -31.87 -18.21
CA ILE A 304 -41.26 -33.26 -17.77
C ILE A 304 -41.17 -33.36 -16.24
N LEU A 305 -40.22 -32.72 -15.60
CA LEU A 305 -40.10 -32.73 -14.13
C LEU A 305 -41.36 -32.14 -13.47
N ARG A 306 -41.93 -31.08 -14.04
CA ARG A 306 -43.13 -30.45 -13.53
C ARG A 306 -44.40 -31.30 -13.74
N THR A 307 -44.50 -32.05 -14.84
CA THR A 307 -45.63 -32.98 -15.06
C THR A 307 -45.57 -34.19 -14.13
N ILE A 308 -44.38 -34.61 -13.71
CA ILE A 308 -44.17 -35.69 -12.71
C ILE A 308 -44.42 -35.17 -11.28
N GLY A 309 -44.66 -33.86 -11.06
CA GLY A 309 -45.02 -33.29 -9.77
C GLY A 309 -43.95 -32.43 -9.08
N ALA A 310 -42.86 -32.07 -9.76
CA ALA A 310 -41.87 -31.14 -9.21
C ALA A 310 -42.46 -29.74 -9.02
N THR A 311 -42.28 -29.19 -7.82
CA THR A 311 -42.77 -27.84 -7.50
C THR A 311 -41.88 -26.76 -8.12
N PRO A 312 -42.38 -25.55 -8.39
CA PRO A 312 -41.55 -24.43 -8.88
C PRO A 312 -40.35 -24.15 -8.00
N ARG A 313 -40.48 -24.30 -6.66
CA ARG A 313 -39.37 -24.13 -5.71
C ARG A 313 -38.28 -25.17 -5.88
N GLN A 314 -38.63 -26.41 -6.23
CA GLN A 314 -37.65 -27.48 -6.48
C GLN A 314 -36.91 -27.21 -7.80
N ILE A 315 -37.58 -26.75 -8.84
CA ILE A 315 -36.94 -26.34 -10.10
C ILE A 315 -35.97 -25.18 -9.85
N MET A 316 -36.40 -24.14 -9.14
CA MET A 316 -35.56 -23.03 -8.74
C MET A 316 -34.30 -23.51 -8.00
N ALA A 317 -34.48 -24.42 -7.02
CA ALA A 317 -33.35 -24.97 -6.23
C ALA A 317 -32.34 -25.77 -7.08
N ILE A 318 -32.79 -26.48 -8.13
CA ILE A 318 -31.91 -27.20 -9.06
C ILE A 318 -30.92 -26.24 -9.74
N PHE A 319 -31.42 -25.13 -10.31
CA PHE A 319 -30.60 -24.14 -11.00
C PHE A 319 -29.77 -23.29 -10.04
N MET A 320 -30.27 -23.01 -8.84
CA MET A 320 -29.47 -22.40 -7.78
C MET A 320 -28.29 -23.27 -7.38
N VAL A 321 -28.49 -24.58 -7.21
CA VAL A 321 -27.37 -25.51 -6.93
C VAL A 321 -26.35 -25.49 -8.06
N GLN A 322 -26.79 -25.49 -9.31
CA GLN A 322 -25.89 -25.47 -10.46
C GLN A 322 -25.05 -24.18 -10.48
N GLY A 323 -25.66 -23.00 -10.33
CA GLY A 323 -24.95 -21.73 -10.32
C GLY A 323 -24.04 -21.58 -9.10
N THR A 324 -24.49 -22.05 -7.92
CA THR A 324 -23.65 -22.08 -6.70
C THR A 324 -22.41 -22.94 -6.87
N VAL A 325 -22.52 -24.09 -7.54
CA VAL A 325 -21.35 -24.95 -7.82
C VAL A 325 -20.37 -24.24 -8.75
N ILE A 326 -20.86 -23.57 -9.80
CA ILE A 326 -20.01 -22.76 -10.70
C ILE A 326 -19.29 -21.67 -9.89
N GLY A 327 -20.03 -20.97 -9.02
CA GLY A 327 -19.50 -19.93 -8.15
C GLY A 327 -18.41 -20.43 -7.19
N ILE A 328 -18.70 -21.53 -6.47
CA ILE A 328 -17.74 -22.13 -5.52
C ILE A 328 -16.48 -22.58 -6.26
N VAL A 329 -16.63 -23.36 -7.33
CA VAL A 329 -15.48 -23.93 -8.05
C VAL A 329 -14.67 -22.82 -8.71
N GLY A 330 -15.31 -21.85 -9.37
CA GLY A 330 -14.64 -20.71 -9.98
C GLY A 330 -13.87 -19.87 -8.96
N THR A 331 -14.51 -19.56 -7.83
CA THR A 331 -13.85 -18.79 -6.74
C THR A 331 -12.71 -19.57 -6.09
N LEU A 332 -12.87 -20.88 -5.84
CA LEU A 332 -11.79 -21.70 -5.28
C LEU A 332 -10.60 -21.81 -6.23
N ILE A 333 -10.84 -22.08 -7.51
CA ILE A 333 -9.77 -22.15 -8.51
C ILE A 333 -9.07 -20.78 -8.61
N GLY A 334 -9.85 -19.69 -8.74
CA GLY A 334 -9.32 -18.33 -8.80
C GLY A 334 -8.55 -17.95 -7.54
N GLY A 335 -9.06 -18.32 -6.36
CA GLY A 335 -8.41 -18.09 -5.08
C GLY A 335 -7.08 -18.83 -4.96
N VAL A 336 -7.05 -20.14 -5.24
CA VAL A 336 -5.83 -20.94 -5.16
C VAL A 336 -4.79 -20.46 -6.18
N LEU A 337 -5.18 -20.29 -7.44
CA LEU A 337 -4.27 -19.81 -8.48
C LEU A 337 -3.81 -18.37 -8.22
N GLY A 338 -4.70 -17.52 -7.71
CA GLY A 338 -4.40 -16.14 -7.33
C GLY A 338 -3.37 -16.06 -6.21
N VAL A 339 -3.51 -16.88 -5.16
CA VAL A 339 -2.53 -16.98 -4.07
C VAL A 339 -1.17 -17.46 -4.60
N ILE A 340 -1.16 -18.54 -5.39
CA ILE A 340 0.09 -19.05 -5.99
C ILE A 340 0.75 -17.98 -6.87
N ALA A 341 -0.02 -17.30 -7.71
CA ALA A 341 0.49 -16.25 -8.58
C ALA A 341 1.02 -15.04 -7.78
N ALA A 342 0.30 -14.60 -6.74
CA ALA A 342 0.72 -13.49 -5.89
C ALA A 342 2.02 -13.78 -5.12
N LEU A 343 2.21 -15.00 -4.64
CA LEU A 343 3.43 -15.43 -3.96
C LEU A 343 4.66 -15.49 -4.88
N ASN A 344 4.44 -15.75 -6.18
CA ASN A 344 5.51 -15.91 -7.16
C ASN A 344 5.58 -14.76 -8.18
N VAL A 345 4.83 -13.66 -7.97
CA VAL A 345 4.75 -12.58 -8.98
C VAL A 345 6.10 -11.92 -9.24
N SER A 346 6.94 -11.75 -8.23
CA SER A 346 8.29 -11.18 -8.37
C SER A 346 9.18 -12.06 -9.26
N GLU A 347 9.12 -13.38 -9.09
CA GLU A 347 9.87 -14.33 -9.92
C GLU A 347 9.32 -14.40 -11.33
N LEU A 348 7.99 -14.34 -11.49
CA LEU A 348 7.31 -14.32 -12.79
C LEU A 348 7.71 -13.09 -13.61
N VAL A 349 7.72 -11.90 -12.98
CA VAL A 349 8.14 -10.66 -13.64
C VAL A 349 9.63 -10.72 -14.00
N GLY A 350 10.49 -11.16 -13.09
CA GLY A 350 11.92 -11.34 -13.38
C GLY A 350 12.20 -12.39 -14.49
N TRP A 351 11.34 -13.40 -14.63
CA TRP A 351 11.40 -14.33 -15.77
C TRP A 351 10.99 -13.66 -17.08
N VAL A 352 9.90 -12.87 -17.08
CA VAL A 352 9.45 -12.10 -18.25
C VAL A 352 10.53 -11.10 -18.69
N GLU A 353 11.15 -10.37 -17.78
CA GLU A 353 12.25 -9.44 -18.08
C GLU A 353 13.43 -10.15 -18.75
N ARG A 354 13.81 -11.32 -18.25
CA ARG A 354 14.89 -12.13 -18.85
C ARG A 354 14.55 -12.64 -20.25
N VAL A 355 13.29 -12.99 -20.52
CA VAL A 355 12.84 -13.48 -21.82
C VAL A 355 12.67 -12.34 -22.81
N THR A 356 12.17 -11.19 -22.39
CA THR A 356 11.93 -10.03 -23.28
C THR A 356 13.17 -9.15 -23.47
N GLY A 357 14.18 -9.28 -22.60
CA GLY A 357 15.37 -8.43 -22.62
C GLY A 357 15.10 -6.97 -22.23
N GLN A 358 13.90 -6.66 -21.76
CA GLN A 358 13.50 -5.31 -21.34
C GLN A 358 13.38 -5.28 -19.82
N HIS A 359 14.07 -4.36 -19.18
CA HIS A 359 13.86 -4.04 -17.76
C HIS A 359 12.57 -3.22 -17.62
N ILE A 360 11.48 -3.85 -17.20
CA ILE A 360 10.18 -3.22 -17.00
C ILE A 360 10.25 -2.30 -15.77
N PHE A 361 11.00 -2.73 -14.74
CA PHE A 361 11.24 -1.97 -13.52
C PHE A 361 12.70 -1.55 -13.44
N SER A 362 13.03 -0.36 -13.94
CA SER A 362 14.34 0.24 -13.68
C SER A 362 14.35 0.86 -12.28
N SER A 363 15.33 0.49 -11.47
CA SER A 363 15.54 1.04 -10.12
C SER A 363 15.69 2.56 -10.09
N ASP A 364 16.04 3.16 -11.22
CA ASP A 364 16.21 4.62 -11.37
C ASP A 364 14.88 5.38 -11.50
N VAL A 365 13.79 4.69 -11.87
CA VAL A 365 12.47 5.31 -12.08
C VAL A 365 11.49 4.94 -10.98
N TYR A 366 11.53 3.68 -10.53
CA TYR A 366 10.52 3.14 -9.61
C TYR A 366 11.00 2.94 -8.17
N PHE A 367 12.26 3.29 -7.86
CA PHE A 367 12.88 3.15 -6.52
C PHE A 367 12.83 1.73 -5.92
N VAL A 368 12.33 0.74 -6.68
CA VAL A 368 12.18 -0.65 -6.25
C VAL A 368 12.80 -1.56 -7.31
N SER A 369 13.77 -2.38 -6.93
CA SER A 369 14.48 -3.28 -7.84
C SER A 369 13.71 -4.56 -8.18
N ASN A 370 12.70 -4.92 -7.37
CA ASN A 370 11.86 -6.09 -7.57
C ASN A 370 10.41 -5.70 -7.29
N LEU A 371 9.46 -6.31 -8.00
CA LEU A 371 8.03 -6.07 -7.76
C LEU A 371 7.64 -6.66 -6.39
N PRO A 372 7.38 -5.82 -5.35
CA PRO A 372 6.99 -6.35 -4.06
C PRO A 372 5.56 -6.88 -4.11
N SER A 373 5.32 -8.00 -3.44
CA SER A 373 3.98 -8.55 -3.28
C SER A 373 3.76 -8.97 -1.82
N GLU A 374 2.68 -8.49 -1.23
CA GLU A 374 2.29 -8.87 0.11
C GLU A 374 0.87 -9.42 0.12
N LEU A 375 0.76 -10.73 0.38
CA LEU A 375 -0.53 -11.40 0.44
C LEU A 375 -1.14 -11.18 1.83
N GLN A 376 -2.24 -10.42 1.91
CA GLN A 376 -3.02 -10.24 3.12
C GLN A 376 -4.19 -11.24 3.14
N GLY A 377 -4.24 -12.12 4.17
CA GLY A 377 -5.29 -13.13 4.29
C GLY A 377 -6.70 -12.54 4.36
N GLY A 378 -6.85 -11.34 4.95
CA GLY A 378 -8.10 -10.60 4.98
C GLY A 378 -8.61 -10.22 3.59
N ASP A 379 -7.72 -9.73 2.72
CA ASP A 379 -8.07 -9.36 1.34
C ASP A 379 -8.49 -10.59 0.54
N VAL A 380 -7.76 -11.71 0.66
CA VAL A 380 -8.11 -12.97 -0.02
C VAL A 380 -9.50 -13.47 0.41
N LEU A 381 -9.77 -13.46 1.72
CA LEU A 381 -11.07 -13.87 2.25
C LEU A 381 -12.19 -12.96 1.76
N LEU A 382 -11.98 -11.64 1.75
CA LEU A 382 -12.95 -10.65 1.29
C LEU A 382 -13.24 -10.84 -0.21
N ILE A 383 -12.20 -11.03 -1.03
CA ILE A 383 -12.33 -11.24 -2.48
C ILE A 383 -13.09 -12.53 -2.77
N CYS A 384 -12.70 -13.63 -2.14
CA CYS A 384 -13.37 -14.92 -2.32
C CYS A 384 -14.85 -14.86 -1.87
N THR A 385 -15.12 -14.19 -0.76
CA THR A 385 -16.50 -14.01 -0.27
C THR A 385 -17.30 -13.14 -1.23
N ALA A 386 -16.75 -12.02 -1.70
CA ALA A 386 -17.43 -11.15 -2.66
C ALA A 386 -17.70 -11.87 -3.99
N GLY A 387 -16.73 -12.60 -4.54
CA GLY A 387 -16.87 -13.40 -5.75
C GLY A 387 -17.97 -14.46 -5.63
N PHE A 388 -17.97 -15.17 -4.49
CA PHE A 388 -19.02 -16.15 -4.20
C PHE A 388 -20.39 -15.51 -4.05
N VAL A 389 -20.52 -14.43 -3.27
CA VAL A 389 -21.80 -13.73 -3.06
C VAL A 389 -22.36 -13.19 -4.38
N LEU A 390 -21.52 -12.53 -5.18
CA LEU A 390 -21.93 -12.01 -6.48
C LEU A 390 -22.38 -13.12 -7.44
N SER A 391 -21.64 -14.25 -7.48
CA SER A 391 -22.02 -15.39 -8.31
C SER A 391 -23.32 -16.03 -7.83
N PHE A 392 -23.53 -16.14 -6.51
CA PHE A 392 -24.79 -16.63 -5.94
C PHE A 392 -25.98 -15.72 -6.28
N LEU A 393 -25.83 -14.41 -6.11
CA LEU A 393 -26.87 -13.43 -6.47
C LEU A 393 -27.20 -13.49 -7.97
N ALA A 394 -26.18 -13.65 -8.81
CA ALA A 394 -26.35 -13.80 -10.25
C ALA A 394 -27.20 -15.01 -10.62
N THR A 395 -27.22 -16.07 -9.82
CA THR A 395 -28.02 -17.26 -10.10
C THR A 395 -29.50 -17.10 -9.81
N LEU A 396 -29.92 -16.16 -8.97
CA LEU A 396 -31.32 -15.99 -8.52
C LEU A 396 -32.27 -15.71 -9.68
N TYR A 397 -31.88 -14.78 -10.57
CA TYR A 397 -32.76 -14.40 -11.69
C TYR A 397 -32.99 -15.55 -12.69
N PRO A 398 -31.97 -16.27 -13.22
CA PRO A 398 -32.17 -17.41 -14.09
C PRO A 398 -32.97 -18.54 -13.42
N ALA A 399 -32.68 -18.84 -12.14
CA ALA A 399 -33.38 -19.87 -11.39
C ALA A 399 -34.87 -19.53 -11.19
N TYR A 400 -35.18 -18.27 -10.93
CA TYR A 400 -36.59 -17.81 -10.87
C TYR A 400 -37.27 -17.93 -12.21
N ARG A 401 -36.61 -17.59 -13.31
CA ARG A 401 -37.15 -17.75 -14.67
C ARG A 401 -37.42 -19.21 -15.00
N ALA A 402 -36.52 -20.13 -14.62
CA ALA A 402 -36.72 -21.57 -14.79
C ALA A 402 -38.00 -22.09 -14.06
N ALA A 403 -38.24 -21.58 -12.85
CA ALA A 403 -39.44 -21.94 -12.07
C ALA A 403 -40.75 -21.50 -12.69
N LYS A 404 -40.76 -20.52 -13.59
CA LYS A 404 -41.97 -19.99 -14.27
C LYS A 404 -42.25 -20.64 -15.62
N ILE A 405 -41.44 -21.59 -16.10
CA ILE A 405 -41.70 -22.29 -17.38
C ILE A 405 -42.97 -23.09 -17.27
N GLU A 406 -43.91 -22.84 -18.20
CA GLU A 406 -45.18 -23.54 -18.30
C GLU A 406 -44.99 -24.86 -19.07
N PRO A 407 -45.39 -26.04 -18.51
CA PRO A 407 -45.16 -27.34 -19.13
C PRO A 407 -45.84 -27.47 -20.50
N ALA A 408 -47.06 -26.94 -20.65
CA ALA A 408 -47.86 -27.04 -21.90
C ALA A 408 -47.17 -26.30 -23.07
N HIS A 409 -46.56 -25.14 -22.80
CA HIS A 409 -45.86 -24.37 -23.83
C HIS A 409 -44.52 -24.99 -24.23
N ALA A 410 -43.75 -25.52 -23.25
CA ALA A 410 -42.45 -26.10 -23.50
C ALA A 410 -42.51 -27.43 -24.28
N LEU A 411 -43.54 -28.23 -24.09
CA LEU A 411 -43.73 -29.51 -24.78
C LEU A 411 -44.37 -29.38 -26.19
N ARG A 412 -44.95 -28.23 -26.53
CA ARG A 412 -45.58 -28.00 -27.84
C ARG A 412 -44.58 -27.58 -28.91
N TYR A 413 -43.41 -27.03 -28.52
CA TYR A 413 -42.39 -26.47 -29.42
C TYR A 413 -41.05 -27.16 -29.32
N SER A 414 -40.95 -28.33 -28.66
CA SER A 414 -39.76 -29.20 -28.62
C SER A 414 -39.85 -30.34 -29.69
#